data_2885366f391e47cf68f3397ab1f4805d
#
_entry.id   2885366f391e47cf68f3397ab1f4805d
#
_cell.length_a   1.000
_cell.length_b   1.000
_cell.length_c   1.000
_cell.angle_alpha   90.00
_cell.angle_beta   90.00
_cell.angle_gamma   90.00
#
_symmetry.space_group_name_H-M   'P 1'
#
loop_
_entity.id
_entity.type
_entity.pdbx_description
1 polymer ?
#
loop_
_entity_poly.entity_id
_entity_poly.type
_entity_poly.pdbx_seq_one_letter_code
_entity_poly.pdbx_strand_id
1 'polypeptide(L)'
;MLMAQQVNLSDGMSIYHINPEFYTIDGETGITNPVGSIGEKIEGSFKLHVAPESYQRNIDMCFNRGSISVNKAILDPIASSEVVLTEEEKETGVALVDIGGGTTKISIFCDGVLCYTSMVPLGGNVVTSDIKEGCSITVRQAESLKVQFGQAIADFAPEDKVVTIPINGWEPKQISFKSLAHIIQARMEDIVAYFFYAIRKSGYADKLG
;
A
#
# COMPACT_ATOMS: atom_id res chain seq x y z
N MET A 1 5.50 -0.64 26.09
CA MET A 1 5.67 0.83 26.03
C MET A 1 7.00 1.34 26.63
N LEU A 2 7.54 0.72 27.67
CA LEU A 2 8.82 1.13 28.29
C LEU A 2 10.07 0.92 27.41
N MET A 3 10.10 -0.06 26.51
CA MET A 3 11.26 -0.34 25.65
C MET A 3 11.46 0.65 24.51
N ALA A 4 10.39 1.26 23.97
CA ALA A 4 10.49 2.24 22.90
C ALA A 4 11.26 3.51 23.30
N GLN A 5 11.34 3.82 24.59
CA GLN A 5 12.06 4.99 25.12
C GLN A 5 13.58 4.81 25.20
N GLN A 6 14.10 3.58 24.99
CA GLN A 6 15.54 3.27 25.08
C GLN A 6 16.22 3.15 23.71
N VAL A 7 15.46 3.28 22.60
CA VAL A 7 16.02 3.20 21.25
C VAL A 7 16.53 4.58 20.83
N ASN A 8 17.82 4.69 20.55
CA ASN A 8 18.40 5.90 19.99
C ASN A 8 17.98 6.04 18.52
N LEU A 9 16.97 6.86 18.28
CA LEU A 9 16.56 7.26 16.95
C LEU A 9 17.41 8.43 16.45
N SER A 10 17.53 8.56 15.14
CA SER A 10 18.06 9.78 14.51
C SER A 10 17.18 10.98 14.85
N ASP A 11 17.77 12.18 14.91
CA ASP A 11 17.03 13.41 15.20
C ASP A 11 15.83 13.60 14.26
N GLY A 12 14.69 13.95 14.83
CA GLY A 12 13.46 14.20 14.08
C GLY A 12 12.70 12.95 13.61
N MET A 13 13.10 11.76 14.07
CA MET A 13 12.40 10.50 13.80
C MET A 13 11.56 10.06 15.01
N SER A 14 10.42 9.43 14.73
CA SER A 14 9.52 8.86 15.74
C SER A 14 9.14 7.43 15.39
N ILE A 15 8.86 6.64 16.44
CA ILE A 15 8.34 5.27 16.26
C ILE A 15 6.83 5.35 16.08
N TYR A 16 6.36 4.87 14.95
CA TYR A 16 4.92 4.81 14.60
C TYR A 16 4.28 3.49 14.95
N HIS A 17 5.07 2.40 14.92
CA HIS A 17 4.59 1.08 15.27
C HIS A 17 5.74 0.17 15.71
N ILE A 18 5.43 -0.77 16.59
CA ILE A 18 6.36 -1.77 17.14
C ILE A 18 5.74 -3.13 16.93
N ASN A 19 6.40 -3.98 16.16
CA ASN A 19 6.01 -5.36 15.96
C ASN A 19 6.93 -6.28 16.75
N PRO A 20 6.43 -7.12 17.68
CA PRO A 20 7.22 -8.21 18.22
C PRO A 20 7.49 -9.24 17.11
N GLU A 21 8.74 -9.69 16.99
CA GLU A 21 9.10 -10.79 16.11
C GLU A 21 9.11 -12.11 16.86
N PHE A 22 9.85 -12.16 17.95
CA PHE A 22 9.90 -13.32 18.86
C PHE A 22 10.44 -12.88 20.23
N TYR A 23 10.22 -13.75 21.18
CA TYR A 23 10.77 -13.61 22.52
C TYR A 23 11.76 -14.76 22.82
N THR A 24 12.70 -14.49 23.71
CA THR A 24 13.61 -15.49 24.25
C THR A 24 13.42 -15.52 25.77
N ILE A 25 13.16 -16.67 26.33
CA ILE A 25 12.97 -16.88 27.78
C ILE A 25 14.04 -17.85 28.25
N ASP A 26 14.90 -17.39 29.16
CA ASP A 26 16.02 -18.16 29.73
C ASP A 26 16.91 -18.86 28.68
N GLY A 27 17.05 -18.24 27.48
CA GLY A 27 17.83 -18.76 26.37
C GLY A 27 17.03 -19.61 25.36
N GLU A 28 15.79 -19.94 25.61
CA GLU A 28 14.89 -20.57 24.63
C GLU A 28 14.32 -19.49 23.71
N THR A 29 14.65 -19.54 22.41
CA THR A 29 14.27 -18.55 21.40
C THR A 29 13.06 -18.98 20.57
N GLY A 30 12.43 -18.02 19.89
CA GLY A 30 11.34 -18.30 18.94
C GLY A 30 9.96 -18.35 19.56
N ILE A 31 9.79 -17.87 20.78
CA ILE A 31 8.50 -17.81 21.46
C ILE A 31 7.71 -16.62 20.91
N THR A 32 6.56 -16.89 20.30
CA THR A 32 5.70 -15.84 19.70
C THR A 32 4.84 -15.12 20.74
N ASN A 33 4.38 -15.84 21.79
CA ASN A 33 3.61 -15.25 22.89
C ASN A 33 4.21 -15.64 24.24
N PRO A 34 4.84 -14.72 24.97
CA PRO A 34 5.46 -14.98 26.25
C PRO A 34 4.48 -14.99 27.42
N VAL A 35 3.18 -14.68 27.20
CA VAL A 35 2.18 -14.60 28.27
C VAL A 35 1.90 -15.98 28.84
N GLY A 36 2.12 -16.13 30.16
CA GLY A 36 1.96 -17.41 30.85
C GLY A 36 3.23 -18.27 30.88
N SER A 37 4.30 -17.87 30.22
CA SER A 37 5.59 -18.55 30.34
C SER A 37 6.26 -18.22 31.69
N ILE A 38 6.98 -19.18 32.24
CA ILE A 38 7.75 -19.03 33.48
C ILE A 38 9.21 -18.90 33.09
N GLY A 39 9.91 -17.88 33.60
CA GLY A 39 11.35 -17.67 33.38
C GLY A 39 11.89 -16.52 34.18
N GLU A 40 13.21 -16.49 34.38
CA GLU A 40 13.90 -15.42 35.11
C GLU A 40 14.28 -14.26 34.17
N LYS A 41 14.59 -14.54 32.91
CA LYS A 41 15.01 -13.55 31.91
C LYS A 41 14.16 -13.63 30.64
N ILE A 42 13.56 -12.49 30.28
CA ILE A 42 12.80 -12.35 29.02
C ILE A 42 13.51 -11.33 28.14
N GLU A 43 13.85 -11.72 26.94
CA GLU A 43 14.36 -10.86 25.87
C GLU A 43 13.37 -10.85 24.71
N GLY A 44 13.23 -9.73 24.01
CA GLY A 44 12.32 -9.63 22.85
C GLY A 44 13.04 -9.02 21.66
N SER A 45 12.82 -9.58 20.48
CA SER A 45 13.17 -8.98 19.20
C SER A 45 11.98 -8.24 18.65
N PHE A 46 12.18 -6.99 18.21
CA PHE A 46 11.12 -6.13 17.73
C PHE A 46 11.50 -5.46 16.42
N LYS A 47 10.57 -5.42 15.47
CA LYS A 47 10.63 -4.52 14.33
C LYS A 47 10.01 -3.17 14.66
N LEU A 48 10.74 -2.10 14.38
CA LEU A 48 10.30 -0.73 14.58
C LEU A 48 9.98 -0.07 13.24
N HIS A 49 8.77 0.44 13.11
CA HIS A 49 8.40 1.29 11.99
C HIS A 49 8.63 2.74 12.37
N VAL A 50 9.66 3.34 11.80
CA VAL A 50 10.10 4.71 12.07
C VAL A 50 9.90 5.61 10.87
N ALA A 51 9.48 6.85 11.12
CA ALA A 51 9.31 7.86 10.10
C ALA A 51 9.54 9.26 10.71
N PRO A 52 9.67 10.32 9.88
CA PRO A 52 9.80 11.68 10.38
C PRO A 52 8.63 12.08 11.30
N GLU A 53 8.95 12.65 12.46
CA GLU A 53 7.97 13.16 13.42
C GLU A 53 7.02 14.20 12.80
N SER A 54 7.50 14.92 11.78
CA SER A 54 6.72 15.92 11.08
C SER A 54 5.45 15.37 10.42
N TYR A 55 5.40 14.08 10.09
CA TYR A 55 4.20 13.47 9.51
C TYR A 55 3.04 13.47 10.50
N GLN A 56 3.28 12.99 11.72
CA GLN A 56 2.26 13.01 12.77
C GLN A 56 1.88 14.44 13.13
N ARG A 57 2.84 15.33 13.28
CA ARG A 57 2.61 16.73 13.59
C ARG A 57 1.74 17.45 12.55
N ASN A 58 1.96 17.16 11.27
CA ASN A 58 1.15 17.72 10.18
C ASN A 58 -0.30 17.21 10.22
N ILE A 59 -0.48 15.92 10.49
CA ILE A 59 -1.81 15.31 10.64
C ILE A 59 -2.55 15.96 11.82
N ASP A 60 -1.91 16.00 12.99
CA ASP A 60 -2.48 16.58 14.20
C ASP A 60 -2.85 18.06 14.00
N MET A 61 -1.99 18.82 13.31
CA MET A 61 -2.27 20.22 13.01
C MET A 61 -3.49 20.39 12.08
N CYS A 62 -3.67 19.52 11.07
CA CYS A 62 -4.83 19.56 10.19
C CYS A 62 -6.12 19.28 10.97
N PHE A 63 -6.14 18.24 11.80
CA PHE A 63 -7.31 17.88 12.60
C PHE A 63 -7.64 18.93 13.68
N ASN A 64 -6.61 19.46 14.35
CA ASN A 64 -6.79 20.52 15.35
C ASN A 64 -7.39 21.80 14.75
N ARG A 65 -7.03 22.18 13.51
CA ARG A 65 -7.68 23.29 12.80
C ARG A 65 -9.16 23.05 12.53
N GLY A 66 -9.57 21.79 12.37
CA GLY A 66 -10.96 21.37 12.25
C GLY A 66 -11.65 21.18 13.61
N SER A 67 -11.01 21.50 14.73
CA SER A 67 -11.51 21.24 16.09
C SER A 67 -11.79 19.76 16.35
N ILE A 68 -11.02 18.87 15.73
CA ILE A 68 -11.12 17.41 15.90
C ILE A 68 -9.87 16.93 16.66
N SER A 69 -10.07 16.21 17.76
CA SER A 69 -8.98 15.56 18.50
C SER A 69 -8.70 14.17 17.93
N VAL A 70 -7.43 13.90 17.63
CA VAL A 70 -6.96 12.56 17.21
C VAL A 70 -6.68 11.75 18.46
N ASN A 71 -7.42 10.67 18.67
CA ASN A 71 -7.22 9.79 19.81
C ASN A 71 -6.07 8.80 19.58
N LYS A 72 -5.97 8.25 18.35
CA LYS A 72 -4.94 7.27 17.98
C LYS A 72 -4.67 7.33 16.49
N ALA A 73 -3.40 7.26 16.11
CA ALA A 73 -2.97 7.01 14.74
C ALA A 73 -2.58 5.53 14.60
N ILE A 74 -3.00 4.92 13.51
CA ILE A 74 -2.68 3.52 13.18
C ILE A 74 -2.06 3.52 11.80
N LEU A 75 -1.03 2.69 11.58
CA LEU A 75 -0.45 2.52 10.26
C LEU A 75 -1.48 1.92 9.31
N ASP A 76 -1.60 2.52 8.14
CA ASP A 76 -2.53 2.11 7.08
C ASP A 76 -2.44 0.60 6.72
N PRO A 77 -1.24 -0.02 6.56
CA PRO A 77 -1.14 -1.46 6.33
C PRO A 77 -1.81 -2.32 7.40
N ILE A 78 -1.72 -1.88 8.65
CA ILE A 78 -2.32 -2.61 9.78
C ILE A 78 -3.83 -2.45 9.76
N ALA A 79 -4.32 -1.22 9.58
CA ALA A 79 -5.75 -0.96 9.51
C ALA A 79 -6.41 -1.70 8.34
N SER A 80 -5.76 -1.70 7.17
CA SER A 80 -6.26 -2.39 5.98
C SER A 80 -6.25 -3.90 6.14
N SER A 81 -5.20 -4.46 6.76
CA SER A 81 -5.10 -5.91 6.98
C SER A 81 -6.20 -6.46 7.88
N GLU A 82 -6.63 -5.70 8.89
CA GLU A 82 -7.73 -6.11 9.80
C GLU A 82 -9.08 -6.30 9.09
N VAL A 83 -9.25 -5.67 7.93
CA VAL A 83 -10.51 -5.74 7.17
C VAL A 83 -10.42 -6.72 6.01
N VAL A 84 -9.24 -6.88 5.40
CA VAL A 84 -9.05 -7.60 4.14
C VAL A 84 -8.50 -8.99 4.34
N LEU A 85 -7.64 -9.20 5.36
CA LEU A 85 -6.94 -10.46 5.58
C LEU A 85 -7.54 -11.25 6.75
N THR A 86 -7.50 -12.56 6.62
CA THR A 86 -7.76 -13.48 7.73
C THR A 86 -6.50 -13.68 8.58
N GLU A 87 -6.66 -14.13 9.81
CA GLU A 87 -5.53 -14.48 10.68
C GLU A 87 -4.70 -15.64 10.09
N GLU A 88 -5.36 -16.61 9.44
CA GLU A 88 -4.70 -17.74 8.79
C GLU A 88 -3.80 -17.27 7.63
N GLU A 89 -4.26 -16.32 6.81
CA GLU A 89 -3.43 -15.72 5.75
C GLU A 89 -2.24 -14.95 6.31
N LYS A 90 -2.43 -14.18 7.40
CA LYS A 90 -1.33 -13.48 8.06
C LYS A 90 -0.30 -14.44 8.64
N GLU A 91 -0.72 -15.57 9.20
CA GLU A 91 0.16 -16.60 9.75
C GLU A 91 0.92 -17.35 8.65
N THR A 92 0.24 -17.78 7.59
CA THR A 92 0.82 -18.55 6.48
C THR A 92 1.81 -17.72 5.66
N GLY A 93 1.57 -16.43 5.57
CA GLY A 93 2.38 -15.49 4.78
C GLY A 93 1.61 -14.93 3.59
N VAL A 94 1.39 -13.61 3.60
CA VAL A 94 0.61 -12.92 2.58
C VAL A 94 1.17 -11.55 2.25
N ALA A 95 1.09 -11.17 0.98
CA ALA A 95 1.40 -9.82 0.51
C ALA A 95 0.10 -9.05 0.24
N LEU A 96 -0.18 -8.04 1.03
CA LEU A 96 -1.28 -7.09 0.81
C LEU A 96 -0.79 -5.95 -0.09
N VAL A 97 -1.42 -5.80 -1.25
CA VAL A 97 -1.13 -4.72 -2.21
C VAL A 97 -2.32 -3.77 -2.27
N ASP A 98 -2.09 -2.52 -1.88
CA ASP A 98 -3.07 -1.43 -1.95
C ASP A 98 -2.69 -0.49 -3.09
N ILE A 99 -3.47 -0.52 -4.19
CA ILE A 99 -3.28 0.33 -5.36
C ILE A 99 -4.19 1.56 -5.22
N GLY A 100 -3.63 2.63 -4.68
CA GLY A 100 -4.32 3.91 -4.51
C GLY A 100 -4.30 4.80 -5.76
N GLY A 101 -4.70 6.05 -5.59
CA GLY A 101 -4.65 7.05 -6.67
C GLY A 101 -3.22 7.43 -7.06
N GLY A 102 -2.40 7.82 -6.09
CA GLY A 102 -1.02 8.29 -6.32
C GLY A 102 0.07 7.28 -6.02
N THR A 103 -0.22 6.27 -5.25
CA THR A 103 0.78 5.30 -4.74
C THR A 103 0.23 3.89 -4.72
N THR A 104 1.11 2.92 -4.90
CA THR A 104 0.86 1.51 -4.59
C THR A 104 1.67 1.13 -3.35
N LYS A 105 1.01 0.64 -2.32
CA LYS A 105 1.61 0.19 -1.06
C LYS A 105 1.66 -1.33 -1.05
N ILE A 106 2.75 -1.86 -0.55
CA ILE A 106 2.98 -3.30 -0.42
C ILE A 106 3.28 -3.58 1.05
N SER A 107 2.58 -4.54 1.62
CA SER A 107 2.75 -4.95 3.01
C SER A 107 2.79 -6.45 3.09
N ILE A 108 3.82 -7.02 3.70
CA ILE A 108 3.98 -8.47 3.83
C ILE A 108 3.78 -8.83 5.30
N PHE A 109 2.88 -9.77 5.51
CA PHE A 109 2.61 -10.37 6.80
C PHE A 109 3.13 -11.81 6.80
N CYS A 110 3.80 -12.22 7.87
CA CYS A 110 4.29 -13.57 8.09
C CYS A 110 4.22 -13.84 9.60
N ASP A 111 3.88 -15.05 9.97
CA ASP A 111 3.76 -15.45 11.39
C ASP A 111 2.84 -14.48 12.19
N GLY A 112 1.76 -14.01 11.57
CA GLY A 112 0.78 -13.10 12.16
C GLY A 112 1.24 -11.63 12.31
N VAL A 113 2.47 -11.27 11.88
CA VAL A 113 3.02 -9.92 12.08
C VAL A 113 3.39 -9.24 10.76
N LEU A 114 3.34 -7.90 10.76
CA LEU A 114 3.78 -7.08 9.62
C LEU A 114 5.30 -7.12 9.51
N CYS A 115 5.83 -7.86 8.54
CA CYS A 115 7.26 -8.07 8.35
C CYS A 115 7.94 -7.05 7.45
N TYR A 116 7.22 -6.53 6.46
CA TYR A 116 7.78 -5.59 5.48
C TYR A 116 6.73 -4.63 4.97
N THR A 117 7.14 -3.39 4.72
CA THR A 117 6.33 -2.39 4.02
C THR A 117 7.17 -1.67 2.98
N SER A 118 6.55 -1.39 1.84
CA SER A 118 7.15 -0.57 0.79
C SER A 118 6.07 0.24 0.09
N MET A 119 6.49 1.29 -0.60
CA MET A 119 5.59 2.13 -1.38
C MET A 119 6.24 2.49 -2.71
N VAL A 120 5.44 2.42 -3.77
CA VAL A 120 5.82 2.85 -5.12
C VAL A 120 4.97 4.06 -5.49
N PRO A 121 5.55 5.17 -6.01
CA PRO A 121 4.80 6.38 -6.37
C PRO A 121 4.08 6.22 -7.73
N LEU A 122 3.38 5.11 -7.91
CA LEU A 122 2.55 4.79 -9.05
C LEU A 122 1.17 4.31 -8.56
N GLY A 123 0.12 4.75 -9.23
CA GLY A 123 -1.25 4.37 -8.90
C GLY A 123 -2.22 4.80 -10.00
N GLY A 124 -3.51 4.86 -9.72
CA GLY A 124 -4.54 5.17 -10.70
C GLY A 124 -4.40 6.53 -11.42
N ASN A 125 -3.73 7.51 -10.80
CA ASN A 125 -3.50 8.82 -11.40
C ASN A 125 -2.54 8.77 -12.60
N VAL A 126 -1.56 7.88 -12.58
CA VAL A 126 -0.64 7.69 -13.71
C VAL A 126 -1.40 7.08 -14.89
N VAL A 127 -2.29 6.11 -14.63
CA VAL A 127 -3.19 5.55 -15.67
C VAL A 127 -4.04 6.66 -16.30
N THR A 128 -4.59 7.57 -15.49
CA THR A 128 -5.37 8.72 -15.99
C THR A 128 -4.51 9.65 -16.86
N SER A 129 -3.24 9.86 -16.46
CA SER A 129 -2.30 10.68 -17.25
C SER A 129 -2.00 10.04 -18.60
N ASP A 130 -1.77 8.73 -18.64
CA ASP A 130 -1.52 8.01 -19.90
C ASP A 130 -2.73 8.05 -20.84
N ILE A 131 -3.94 7.89 -20.30
CA ILE A 131 -5.17 8.05 -21.09
C ILE A 131 -5.31 9.47 -21.64
N LYS A 132 -5.05 10.48 -20.80
CA LYS A 132 -5.06 11.90 -21.20
C LYS A 132 -4.11 12.12 -22.37
N GLU A 133 -2.90 11.63 -22.30
CA GLU A 133 -1.86 11.81 -23.33
C GLU A 133 -2.17 10.99 -24.58
N GLY A 134 -2.41 9.69 -24.42
CA GLY A 134 -2.71 8.78 -25.52
C GLY A 134 -3.98 9.14 -26.30
N CYS A 135 -4.99 9.66 -25.61
CA CYS A 135 -6.23 10.11 -26.23
C CYS A 135 -6.24 11.63 -26.53
N SER A 136 -5.24 12.42 -26.12
CA SER A 136 -5.19 13.89 -26.28
C SER A 136 -6.49 14.57 -25.81
N ILE A 137 -6.88 14.31 -24.57
CA ILE A 137 -8.10 14.81 -23.93
C ILE A 137 -7.76 15.45 -22.59
N THR A 138 -8.74 16.06 -21.93
CA THR A 138 -8.52 16.64 -20.59
C THR A 138 -8.38 15.56 -19.51
N VAL A 139 -7.71 15.86 -18.39
CA VAL A 139 -7.59 14.97 -17.23
C VAL A 139 -8.96 14.49 -16.73
N ARG A 140 -9.94 15.40 -16.68
CA ARG A 140 -11.30 15.09 -16.23
C ARG A 140 -11.98 14.08 -17.15
N GLN A 141 -11.82 14.23 -18.48
CA GLN A 141 -12.35 13.28 -19.46
C GLN A 141 -11.62 11.93 -19.36
N ALA A 142 -10.31 11.93 -19.20
CA ALA A 142 -9.52 10.72 -19.04
C ALA A 142 -9.92 9.93 -17.79
N GLU A 143 -10.12 10.61 -16.65
CA GLU A 143 -10.60 9.97 -15.42
C GLU A 143 -12.01 9.39 -15.61
N SER A 144 -12.90 10.13 -16.26
CA SER A 144 -14.25 9.64 -16.58
C SER A 144 -14.22 8.41 -17.47
N LEU A 145 -13.35 8.38 -18.49
CA LEU A 145 -13.18 7.22 -19.36
C LEU A 145 -12.63 6.01 -18.60
N LYS A 146 -11.61 6.22 -17.76
CA LYS A 146 -11.03 5.16 -16.92
C LYS A 146 -12.08 4.52 -16.02
N VAL A 147 -12.87 5.33 -15.31
CA VAL A 147 -13.86 4.84 -14.35
C VAL A 147 -15.04 4.14 -15.03
N GLN A 148 -15.51 4.66 -16.17
CA GLN A 148 -16.72 4.15 -16.82
C GLN A 148 -16.46 2.98 -17.79
N PHE A 149 -15.31 2.98 -18.46
CA PHE A 149 -15.04 2.08 -19.58
C PHE A 149 -13.67 1.41 -19.49
N GLY A 150 -12.88 1.70 -18.44
CA GLY A 150 -11.55 1.15 -18.30
C GLY A 150 -11.55 -0.35 -18.08
N GLN A 151 -10.65 -1.04 -18.78
CA GLN A 151 -10.34 -2.47 -18.58
C GLN A 151 -8.83 -2.64 -18.56
N ALA A 152 -8.34 -3.45 -17.64
CA ALA A 152 -6.90 -3.68 -17.46
C ALA A 152 -6.36 -4.81 -18.38
N ILE A 153 -7.24 -5.57 -19.04
CA ILE A 153 -6.87 -6.63 -19.99
C ILE A 153 -7.55 -6.30 -21.32
N ALA A 154 -6.74 -5.93 -22.30
CA ALA A 154 -7.24 -5.46 -23.60
C ALA A 154 -8.01 -6.52 -24.38
N ASP A 155 -7.71 -7.81 -24.20
CA ASP A 155 -8.40 -8.89 -24.88
C ASP A 155 -9.87 -9.03 -24.48
N PHE A 156 -10.24 -8.55 -23.30
CA PHE A 156 -11.63 -8.53 -22.84
C PHE A 156 -12.40 -7.28 -23.26
N ALA A 157 -11.72 -6.30 -23.87
CA ALA A 157 -12.37 -5.08 -24.34
C ALA A 157 -13.13 -5.32 -25.66
N PRO A 158 -14.38 -4.83 -25.78
CA PRO A 158 -15.15 -4.94 -27.03
C PRO A 158 -14.43 -4.24 -28.19
N GLU A 159 -14.25 -4.94 -29.32
CA GLU A 159 -13.52 -4.41 -30.47
C GLU A 159 -14.32 -3.33 -31.23
N ASP A 160 -15.64 -3.52 -31.34
CA ASP A 160 -16.52 -2.67 -32.15
C ASP A 160 -17.10 -1.46 -31.37
N LYS A 161 -16.77 -1.32 -30.09
CA LYS A 161 -17.30 -0.22 -29.26
C LYS A 161 -16.38 0.98 -29.25
N VAL A 162 -16.98 2.14 -29.45
CA VAL A 162 -16.31 3.44 -29.33
C VAL A 162 -17.09 4.34 -28.37
N VAL A 163 -16.38 5.21 -27.69
CA VAL A 163 -16.95 6.32 -26.92
C VAL A 163 -16.64 7.62 -27.64
N THR A 164 -17.63 8.50 -27.72
CA THR A 164 -17.51 9.83 -28.35
C THR A 164 -17.32 10.88 -27.27
N ILE A 165 -16.19 11.59 -27.30
CA ILE A 165 -15.84 12.64 -26.35
C ILE A 165 -16.04 14.01 -27.03
N PRO A 166 -16.89 14.88 -26.47
CA PRO A 166 -17.05 16.24 -26.99
C PRO A 166 -15.77 17.05 -26.71
N ILE A 167 -15.28 17.75 -27.72
CA ILE A 167 -14.15 18.69 -27.61
C ILE A 167 -14.65 20.07 -28.00
N ASN A 168 -14.51 21.03 -27.06
CA ASN A 168 -14.99 22.40 -27.27
C ASN A 168 -14.31 23.02 -28.50
N GLY A 169 -15.12 23.42 -29.48
CA GLY A 169 -14.64 24.09 -30.69
C GLY A 169 -14.06 23.17 -31.78
N TRP A 170 -14.08 21.85 -31.58
CA TRP A 170 -13.57 20.86 -32.53
C TRP A 170 -14.58 19.73 -32.73
N GLU A 171 -14.34 18.91 -33.76
CA GLU A 171 -15.14 17.69 -33.97
C GLU A 171 -14.98 16.73 -32.74
N PRO A 172 -16.05 16.05 -32.35
CA PRO A 172 -16.00 15.06 -31.29
C PRO A 172 -14.99 13.97 -31.59
N LYS A 173 -14.20 13.58 -30.60
CA LYS A 173 -13.20 12.52 -30.74
C LYS A 173 -13.81 11.16 -30.42
N GLN A 174 -13.59 10.20 -31.29
CA GLN A 174 -13.94 8.79 -31.05
C GLN A 174 -12.74 8.03 -30.50
N ILE A 175 -12.96 7.31 -29.40
CA ILE A 175 -11.95 6.48 -28.73
C ILE A 175 -12.51 5.07 -28.67
N SER A 176 -11.79 4.08 -29.23
CA SER A 176 -12.20 2.68 -29.13
C SER A 176 -11.92 2.13 -27.73
N PHE A 177 -12.78 1.24 -27.25
CA PHE A 177 -12.58 0.57 -25.96
C PHE A 177 -11.31 -0.27 -25.95
N LYS A 178 -10.98 -0.89 -27.09
CA LYS A 178 -9.74 -1.66 -27.27
C LYS A 178 -8.50 -0.79 -27.09
N SER A 179 -8.45 0.40 -27.71
CA SER A 179 -7.33 1.33 -27.56
C SER A 179 -7.21 1.85 -26.13
N LEU A 180 -8.33 2.16 -25.49
CA LEU A 180 -8.35 2.58 -24.08
C LEU A 180 -7.79 1.47 -23.18
N ALA A 181 -8.23 0.23 -23.39
CA ALA A 181 -7.78 -0.92 -22.64
C ALA A 181 -6.27 -1.20 -22.82
N HIS A 182 -5.72 -1.06 -24.02
CA HIS A 182 -4.28 -1.19 -24.25
C HIS A 182 -3.46 -0.15 -23.46
N ILE A 183 -3.91 1.12 -23.42
CA ILE A 183 -3.24 2.15 -22.64
C ILE A 183 -3.23 1.78 -21.14
N ILE A 184 -4.40 1.34 -20.63
CA ILE A 184 -4.55 0.96 -19.22
C ILE A 184 -3.71 -0.27 -18.91
N GLN A 185 -3.77 -1.30 -19.75
CA GLN A 185 -3.01 -2.54 -19.57
C GLN A 185 -1.52 -2.29 -19.46
N ALA A 186 -0.94 -1.53 -20.39
CA ALA A 186 0.49 -1.22 -20.38
C ALA A 186 0.93 -0.59 -19.03
N ARG A 187 0.14 0.34 -18.49
CA ARG A 187 0.46 0.94 -17.19
C ARG A 187 0.23 -0.01 -16.03
N MET A 188 -0.81 -0.83 -16.09
CA MET A 188 -1.05 -1.83 -15.04
C MET A 188 0.05 -2.88 -15.00
N GLU A 189 0.58 -3.29 -16.15
CA GLU A 189 1.75 -4.19 -16.23
C GLU A 189 2.98 -3.59 -15.55
N ASP A 190 3.25 -2.29 -15.74
CA ASP A 190 4.31 -1.58 -15.02
C ASP A 190 4.10 -1.60 -13.50
N ILE A 191 2.89 -1.25 -13.03
CA ILE A 191 2.55 -1.25 -11.60
C ILE A 191 2.74 -2.65 -11.01
N VAL A 192 2.25 -3.68 -11.70
CA VAL A 192 2.39 -5.08 -11.29
C VAL A 192 3.86 -5.49 -11.24
N ALA A 193 4.66 -5.15 -12.26
CA ALA A 193 6.09 -5.45 -12.28
C ALA A 193 6.83 -4.81 -11.10
N TYR A 194 6.48 -3.56 -10.75
CA TYR A 194 7.09 -2.85 -9.62
C TYR A 194 6.77 -3.50 -8.28
N PHE A 195 5.52 -3.88 -8.01
CA PHE A 195 5.22 -4.51 -6.75
C PHE A 195 5.81 -5.93 -6.65
N PHE A 196 5.86 -6.70 -7.72
CA PHE A 196 6.58 -7.98 -7.74
C PHE A 196 8.08 -7.81 -7.47
N TYR A 197 8.70 -6.79 -8.07
CA TYR A 197 10.08 -6.46 -7.76
C TYR A 197 10.28 -6.12 -6.27
N ALA A 198 9.41 -5.31 -5.69
CA ALA A 198 9.47 -4.95 -4.28
C ALA A 198 9.32 -6.17 -3.36
N ILE A 199 8.39 -7.08 -3.67
CA ILE A 199 8.20 -8.34 -2.95
C ILE A 199 9.49 -9.19 -3.01
N ARG A 200 10.07 -9.39 -4.19
CA ARG A 200 11.32 -10.15 -4.32
C ARG A 200 12.48 -9.52 -3.56
N LYS A 201 12.59 -8.19 -3.63
CA LYS A 201 13.65 -7.44 -2.94
C LYS A 201 13.49 -7.43 -1.42
N SER A 202 12.29 -7.65 -0.90
CA SER A 202 12.01 -7.67 0.53
C SER A 202 12.74 -8.79 1.28
N GLY A 203 13.08 -9.88 0.60
CA GLY A 203 13.60 -11.10 1.22
C GLY A 203 12.53 -12.00 1.85
N TYR A 204 11.25 -11.68 1.67
CA TYR A 204 10.12 -12.45 2.20
C TYR A 204 9.33 -13.19 1.11
N ALA A 205 9.77 -13.15 -0.14
CA ALA A 205 9.06 -13.79 -1.25
C ALA A 205 8.84 -15.31 -1.04
N ASP A 206 9.83 -16.00 -0.46
CA ASP A 206 9.78 -17.44 -0.19
C ASP A 206 8.93 -17.78 1.05
N LYS A 207 8.42 -16.79 1.77
CA LYS A 207 7.55 -16.94 2.94
C LYS A 207 6.08 -16.68 2.62
N LEU A 208 5.75 -16.43 1.36
CA LEU A 208 4.37 -16.26 0.93
C LEU A 208 3.75 -17.62 0.60
N GLY A 209 2.55 -17.87 1.14
CA GLY A 209 1.78 -19.09 0.95
C GLY A 209 1.04 -19.17 -0.39
#